data_42c0e97167a718294ffecca157d2412b
#
_entry.id   42c0e97167a718294ffecca157d2412b
#
_cell.length_a   1.000
_cell.length_b   1.000
_cell.length_c   1.000
_cell.angle_alpha   90.00
_cell.angle_beta   90.00
_cell.angle_gamma   90.00
#
_symmetry.space_group_name_H-M   'P 1'
#
loop_
_entity.id
_entity.type
_entity.pdbx_description
1 polymer ?
#
loop_
_entity_poly.entity_id
_entity_poly.type
_entity_poly.pdbx_seq_one_letter_code
_entity_poly.pdbx_strand_id
1 'polypeptide(L)'
;MKNLDKILIKFLILSLILFVFSLFFSKKGKNTPKAIDSAILNPRHSSEISQIEINVPYQEDGSIIFKKQGDFWLLEKDLPSGEKIISQADSSIIESFIKKTSEIRKLYKVSDTSSDYESFSVSENSGITVLFLGNNNKLYTKVHFGHSDSLKNRIYFRSEASKITYECENDFQQYLTAETNYWSEGKIIPEIKNPVQISFKINEGLVGQPPKATTLDENSSSFSTKSNTLLSLRHGKIWPETTINSADYISTLSVQDGSGRLAKLDFFKIQKGDDESYFYRKSIQPSPVDSQENTFAFYSEKAAYEISAWTYEKIIQTILSAE
;
A
#
# COMPACT_ATOMS: atom_id res chain seq x y z
N MET A 1 -17.96 -77.51 -11.34
CA MET A 1 -18.49 -76.57 -10.32
C MET A 1 -17.65 -76.49 -9.06
N LYS A 2 -17.23 -77.57 -8.38
CA LYS A 2 -16.47 -77.53 -7.11
C LYS A 2 -15.15 -76.72 -7.11
N ASN A 3 -14.51 -76.49 -8.23
CA ASN A 3 -13.27 -75.69 -8.30
C ASN A 3 -13.50 -74.17 -8.41
N LEU A 4 -14.62 -73.75 -8.98
CA LEU A 4 -15.00 -72.32 -9.10
C LEU A 4 -15.32 -71.76 -7.73
N ASP A 5 -16.05 -72.51 -6.90
CA ASP A 5 -16.43 -72.13 -5.55
C ASP A 5 -15.22 -71.90 -4.64
N LYS A 6 -14.17 -72.74 -4.80
CA LYS A 6 -12.92 -72.60 -4.05
C LYS A 6 -12.13 -71.37 -4.45
N ILE A 7 -12.17 -70.96 -5.70
CA ILE A 7 -11.51 -69.78 -6.21
C ILE A 7 -12.27 -68.51 -5.71
N LEU A 8 -13.58 -68.53 -5.76
CA LEU A 8 -14.39 -67.45 -5.24
C LEU A 8 -14.22 -67.22 -3.74
N ILE A 9 -14.12 -68.29 -2.94
CA ILE A 9 -13.87 -68.20 -1.49
C ILE A 9 -12.50 -67.60 -1.23
N LYS A 10 -11.43 -67.96 -1.97
CA LYS A 10 -10.10 -67.40 -1.83
C LYS A 10 -10.11 -65.91 -2.16
N PHE A 11 -10.84 -65.45 -3.21
CA PHE A 11 -10.97 -64.02 -3.56
C PHE A 11 -11.72 -63.26 -2.49
N LEU A 12 -12.77 -63.82 -1.91
CA LEU A 12 -13.50 -63.22 -0.84
C LEU A 12 -12.69 -63.04 0.43
N ILE A 13 -11.88 -64.05 0.80
CA ILE A 13 -10.96 -63.95 1.93
C ILE A 13 -9.88 -62.87 1.67
N LEU A 14 -9.31 -62.81 0.47
CA LEU A 14 -8.29 -61.84 0.11
C LEU A 14 -8.89 -60.40 0.16
N SER A 15 -10.09 -60.18 -0.38
CA SER A 15 -10.77 -58.90 -0.33
C SER A 15 -11.10 -58.46 1.11
N LEU A 16 -11.49 -59.40 1.95
CA LEU A 16 -11.75 -59.14 3.38
C LEU A 16 -10.44 -58.73 4.12
N ILE A 17 -9.35 -59.40 3.83
CA ILE A 17 -8.02 -59.04 4.39
C ILE A 17 -7.61 -57.65 3.93
N LEU A 18 -7.75 -57.32 2.65
CA LEU A 18 -7.43 -55.99 2.10
C LEU A 18 -8.35 -54.91 2.71
N PHE A 19 -9.63 -55.22 2.91
CA PHE A 19 -10.57 -54.31 3.57
C PHE A 19 -10.20 -54.06 5.03
N VAL A 20 -9.86 -55.08 5.79
CA VAL A 20 -9.37 -54.94 7.16
C VAL A 20 -8.07 -54.18 7.23
N PHE A 21 -7.11 -54.43 6.32
CA PHE A 21 -5.89 -53.65 6.19
C PHE A 21 -6.19 -52.17 5.88
N SER A 22 -7.12 -51.92 4.94
CA SER A 22 -7.56 -50.56 4.62
C SER A 22 -8.10 -49.81 5.83
N LEU A 23 -8.87 -50.49 6.72
CA LEU A 23 -9.40 -49.91 7.96
C LEU A 23 -8.30 -49.59 8.97
N PHE A 24 -7.21 -50.40 9.04
CA PHE A 24 -6.06 -50.12 9.88
C PHE A 24 -5.23 -48.96 9.37
N PHE A 25 -5.09 -48.81 8.04
CA PHE A 25 -4.38 -47.67 7.44
C PHE A 25 -5.22 -46.40 7.42
N SER A 26 -6.55 -46.50 7.28
CA SER A 26 -7.43 -45.32 7.36
C SER A 26 -7.56 -44.75 8.78
N LYS A 27 -7.26 -45.57 9.82
CA LYS A 27 -7.19 -45.13 11.22
C LYS A 27 -5.87 -44.51 11.64
N LYS A 28 -4.82 -44.48 10.79
CA LYS A 28 -3.72 -43.54 10.98
C LYS A 28 -4.32 -42.15 10.78
N GLY A 29 -4.74 -41.59 11.92
CA GLY A 29 -5.53 -40.37 12.02
C GLY A 29 -5.02 -39.35 11.03
N LYS A 30 -5.94 -38.75 10.29
CA LYS A 30 -5.78 -37.38 9.86
C LYS A 30 -5.45 -36.63 11.14
N ASN A 31 -4.14 -36.44 11.42
CA ASN A 31 -3.70 -35.39 12.33
C ASN A 31 -4.16 -34.12 11.63
N THR A 32 -5.43 -33.78 11.82
CA THR A 32 -5.90 -32.44 11.46
C THR A 32 -4.98 -31.50 12.21
N PRO A 33 -4.19 -30.67 11.52
CA PRO A 33 -3.26 -29.80 12.19
C PRO A 33 -4.05 -29.00 13.24
N LYS A 34 -3.62 -29.11 14.50
CA LYS A 34 -4.31 -28.42 15.59
C LYS A 34 -4.15 -26.93 15.34
N ALA A 35 -5.26 -26.26 15.04
CA ALA A 35 -5.25 -24.81 14.92
C ALA A 35 -4.97 -24.18 16.27
N ILE A 36 -4.18 -23.12 16.26
CA ILE A 36 -4.03 -22.21 17.41
C ILE A 36 -4.70 -20.88 17.08
N ASP A 37 -5.33 -20.27 18.06
CA ASP A 37 -5.88 -18.92 17.91
C ASP A 37 -4.77 -17.93 18.30
N SER A 38 -4.26 -17.18 17.33
CA SER A 38 -3.19 -16.20 17.53
C SER A 38 -3.23 -15.12 16.47
N ALA A 39 -2.53 -14.01 16.69
CA ALA A 39 -2.28 -12.97 15.72
C ALA A 39 -0.84 -13.06 15.20
N ILE A 40 -0.59 -12.52 14.01
CA ILE A 40 0.75 -12.40 13.42
C ILE A 40 1.52 -11.29 14.14
N LEU A 41 0.91 -10.12 14.29
CA LEU A 41 1.38 -9.01 15.13
C LEU A 41 0.61 -9.05 16.44
N ASN A 42 1.31 -8.99 17.59
CA ASN A 42 0.64 -8.93 18.88
C ASN A 42 -0.30 -7.72 18.95
N PRO A 43 -1.62 -7.92 19.21
CA PRO A 43 -2.60 -6.82 19.21
C PRO A 43 -2.26 -5.66 20.16
N ARG A 44 -1.51 -5.95 21.25
CA ARG A 44 -1.10 -4.94 22.23
C ARG A 44 -0.13 -3.91 21.66
N HIS A 45 0.58 -4.25 20.57
CA HIS A 45 1.56 -3.38 19.93
C HIS A 45 1.03 -2.69 18.67
N SER A 46 -0.20 -2.98 18.24
CA SER A 46 -0.76 -2.42 17.00
C SER A 46 -0.78 -0.88 16.99
N SER A 47 -1.10 -0.25 18.13
CA SER A 47 -1.11 1.22 18.26
C SER A 47 0.28 1.84 18.43
N GLU A 48 1.30 1.03 18.72
CA GLU A 48 2.68 1.50 18.89
C GLU A 48 3.49 1.45 17.59
N ILE A 49 2.91 0.91 16.50
CA ILE A 49 3.59 0.82 15.22
C ILE A 49 3.76 2.23 14.65
N SER A 50 5.01 2.59 14.38
CA SER A 50 5.40 3.86 13.77
C SER A 50 6.18 3.70 12.46
N GLN A 51 6.60 2.47 12.13
CA GLN A 51 7.25 2.15 10.87
C GLN A 51 6.88 0.74 10.41
N ILE A 52 6.69 0.59 9.11
CA ILE A 52 6.51 -0.71 8.45
C ILE A 52 7.50 -0.76 7.29
N GLU A 53 8.19 -1.87 7.13
CA GLU A 53 9.07 -2.13 5.99
C GLU A 53 8.57 -3.38 5.27
N ILE A 54 8.41 -3.30 3.96
CA ILE A 54 8.04 -4.43 3.12
C ILE A 54 9.14 -4.64 2.10
N ASN A 55 9.66 -5.85 2.04
CA ASN A 55 10.67 -6.27 1.06
C ASN A 55 10.11 -7.44 0.25
N VAL A 56 9.93 -7.23 -1.04
CA VAL A 56 9.47 -8.21 -2.02
C VAL A 56 10.70 -8.77 -2.73
N PRO A 57 11.05 -10.04 -2.50
CA PRO A 57 12.23 -10.63 -3.11
C PRO A 57 12.10 -10.68 -4.64
N TYR A 58 13.22 -10.74 -5.33
CA TYR A 58 13.31 -10.84 -6.80
C TYR A 58 12.79 -9.64 -7.60
N GLN A 59 12.52 -8.50 -6.94
CA GLN A 59 12.27 -7.22 -7.58
C GLN A 59 13.43 -6.29 -7.30
N GLU A 60 14.02 -5.66 -8.32
CA GLU A 60 15.16 -4.74 -8.15
C GLU A 60 14.82 -3.56 -7.23
N ASP A 61 13.56 -3.12 -7.25
CA ASP A 61 13.01 -2.05 -6.42
C ASP A 61 11.95 -2.56 -5.44
N GLY A 62 12.12 -3.80 -4.97
CA GLY A 62 11.14 -4.51 -4.14
C GLY A 62 11.02 -4.05 -2.70
N SER A 63 11.71 -2.98 -2.28
CA SER A 63 11.64 -2.47 -0.91
C SER A 63 10.82 -1.19 -0.83
N ILE A 64 9.96 -1.09 0.18
CA ILE A 64 9.17 0.10 0.49
C ILE A 64 9.07 0.27 2.00
N ILE A 65 9.17 1.51 2.48
CA ILE A 65 9.18 1.85 3.90
C ILE A 65 8.04 2.85 4.16
N PHE A 66 7.28 2.61 5.21
CA PHE A 66 6.27 3.53 5.70
C PHE A 66 6.68 4.06 7.06
N LYS A 67 6.61 5.38 7.26
CA LYS A 67 6.92 6.04 8.52
C LYS A 67 5.79 6.93 8.96
N LYS A 68 5.34 6.76 10.19
CA LYS A 68 4.31 7.61 10.79
C LYS A 68 4.91 8.95 11.19
N GLN A 69 4.29 10.04 10.74
CA GLN A 69 4.66 11.40 11.13
C GLN A 69 3.39 12.15 11.55
N GLY A 70 3.20 12.31 12.87
CA GLY A 70 1.95 12.83 13.41
C GLY A 70 0.76 11.95 12.97
N ASP A 71 -0.19 12.57 12.29
CA ASP A 71 -1.41 11.91 11.79
C ASP A 71 -1.26 11.27 10.39
N PHE A 72 -0.08 11.38 9.77
CA PHE A 72 0.16 10.89 8.41
C PHE A 72 1.12 9.71 8.42
N TRP A 73 1.03 8.95 7.33
CA TRP A 73 2.05 7.98 6.96
C TRP A 73 2.77 8.48 5.71
N LEU A 74 4.09 8.44 5.74
CA LEU A 74 4.94 8.68 4.58
C LEU A 74 5.37 7.35 4.00
N LEU A 75 5.40 7.30 2.69
CA LEU A 75 5.98 6.25 1.88
C LEU A 75 7.35 6.69 1.42
N GLU A 76 8.36 5.86 1.64
CA GLU A 76 9.72 6.03 1.11
C GLU A 76 10.08 4.81 0.27
N LYS A 77 10.57 5.04 -0.94
CA LYS A 77 11.05 4.00 -1.84
C LYS A 77 12.34 4.43 -2.50
N ASP A 78 13.39 3.62 -2.33
CA ASP A 78 14.64 3.78 -3.06
C ASP A 78 14.53 3.07 -4.41
N LEU A 79 14.99 3.73 -5.48
CA LEU A 79 14.97 3.21 -6.84
C LEU A 79 16.37 2.71 -7.22
N PRO A 80 16.48 1.76 -8.19
CA PRO A 80 17.76 1.26 -8.69
C PRO A 80 18.65 2.36 -9.28
N SER A 81 18.07 3.46 -9.74
CA SER A 81 18.79 4.67 -10.21
C SER A 81 19.54 5.42 -9.09
N GLY A 82 19.31 5.07 -7.82
CA GLY A 82 19.80 5.83 -6.65
C GLY A 82 18.89 6.98 -6.26
N GLU A 83 17.81 7.21 -6.97
CA GLU A 83 16.78 8.20 -6.64
C GLU A 83 15.86 7.67 -5.54
N LYS A 84 15.19 8.61 -4.87
CA LYS A 84 14.22 8.26 -3.82
C LYS A 84 12.87 8.91 -4.10
N ILE A 85 11.81 8.12 -3.96
CA ILE A 85 10.43 8.63 -3.91
C ILE A 85 10.07 8.81 -2.43
N ILE A 86 9.60 10.00 -2.06
CA ILE A 86 8.98 10.27 -0.77
C ILE A 86 7.63 10.92 -1.04
N SER A 87 6.55 10.28 -0.60
CA SER A 87 5.19 10.76 -0.81
C SER A 87 4.29 10.43 0.39
N GLN A 88 3.13 11.05 0.45
CA GLN A 88 2.13 10.66 1.44
C GLN A 88 1.53 9.30 1.08
N ALA A 89 1.45 8.43 2.08
CA ALA A 89 0.78 7.13 1.97
C ALA A 89 -0.70 7.22 2.38
N ASP A 90 -1.53 6.34 1.84
CA ASP A 90 -2.92 6.18 2.29
C ASP A 90 -2.94 5.54 3.67
N SER A 91 -3.18 6.38 4.68
CA SER A 91 -3.24 5.95 6.08
C SER A 91 -4.28 4.86 6.31
N SER A 92 -5.38 4.85 5.56
CA SER A 92 -6.46 3.87 5.73
C SER A 92 -6.03 2.48 5.28
N ILE A 93 -5.23 2.38 4.23
CA ILE A 93 -4.66 1.12 3.74
C ILE A 93 -3.65 0.59 4.77
N ILE A 94 -2.76 1.45 5.27
CA ILE A 94 -1.74 1.06 6.26
C ILE A 94 -2.39 0.59 7.57
N GLU A 95 -3.36 1.35 8.08
CA GLU A 95 -4.07 1.00 9.31
C GLU A 95 -4.87 -0.30 9.14
N SER A 96 -5.47 -0.51 7.96
CA SER A 96 -6.13 -1.78 7.64
C SER A 96 -5.14 -2.95 7.63
N PHE A 97 -3.94 -2.77 7.11
CA PHE A 97 -2.89 -3.80 7.14
C PHE A 97 -2.45 -4.12 8.57
N ILE A 98 -2.17 -3.10 9.40
CA ILE A 98 -1.84 -3.29 10.83
C ILE A 98 -2.98 -4.02 11.54
N LYS A 99 -4.22 -3.61 11.33
CA LYS A 99 -5.39 -4.24 11.90
C LYS A 99 -5.48 -5.71 11.51
N LYS A 100 -5.40 -6.02 10.22
CA LYS A 100 -5.45 -7.38 9.70
C LYS A 100 -4.37 -8.29 10.29
N THR A 101 -3.14 -7.80 10.42
CA THR A 101 -2.05 -8.59 10.99
C THR A 101 -2.17 -8.78 12.50
N SER A 102 -2.87 -7.88 13.19
CA SER A 102 -3.13 -7.95 14.64
C SER A 102 -4.43 -8.65 15.03
N GLU A 103 -5.29 -9.01 14.09
CA GLU A 103 -6.49 -9.80 14.35
C GLU A 103 -6.15 -11.23 14.77
N ILE A 104 -6.84 -11.73 15.82
CA ILE A 104 -6.73 -13.12 16.23
C ILE A 104 -7.42 -14.00 15.20
N ARG A 105 -6.70 -14.99 14.70
CA ARG A 105 -7.14 -15.91 13.67
C ARG A 105 -6.66 -17.32 13.91
N LYS A 106 -7.23 -18.28 13.20
CA LYS A 106 -6.79 -19.67 13.25
C LYS A 106 -5.52 -19.84 12.42
N LEU A 107 -4.44 -20.23 13.10
CA LEU A 107 -3.16 -20.57 12.51
C LEU A 107 -2.98 -22.08 12.52
N TYR A 108 -2.69 -22.67 11.38
CA TYR A 108 -2.47 -24.10 11.24
C TYR A 108 -0.97 -24.34 11.04
N LYS A 109 -0.34 -25.11 11.95
CA LYS A 109 1.06 -25.49 11.80
C LYS A 109 1.22 -26.42 10.61
N VAL A 110 2.09 -26.06 9.66
CA VAL A 110 2.41 -26.89 8.48
C VAL A 110 3.80 -27.50 8.54
N SER A 111 4.78 -26.82 9.16
CA SER A 111 6.11 -27.35 9.41
C SER A 111 6.76 -26.73 10.64
N ASP A 112 7.74 -27.42 11.25
CA ASP A 112 8.63 -26.92 12.31
C ASP A 112 10.11 -27.07 11.91
N THR A 113 10.39 -27.33 10.64
CA THR A 113 11.69 -27.66 10.11
C THR A 113 12.16 -26.57 9.16
N SER A 114 13.37 -26.06 9.37
CA SER A 114 13.93 -24.98 8.54
C SER A 114 14.24 -25.44 7.11
N SER A 115 14.43 -26.74 6.86
CA SER A 115 14.60 -27.29 5.50
C SER A 115 13.38 -27.08 4.60
N ASP A 116 12.21 -26.81 5.19
CA ASP A 116 10.95 -26.67 4.45
C ASP A 116 10.65 -25.20 4.08
N TYR A 117 11.45 -24.24 4.56
CA TYR A 117 11.20 -22.82 4.34
C TYR A 117 11.13 -22.44 2.87
N GLU A 118 12.02 -23.00 2.03
CA GLU A 118 12.00 -22.76 0.58
C GLU A 118 10.74 -23.35 -0.06
N SER A 119 10.30 -24.52 0.39
CA SER A 119 9.09 -25.17 -0.14
C SER A 119 7.82 -24.38 0.09
N PHE A 120 7.78 -23.56 1.16
CA PHE A 120 6.68 -22.66 1.48
C PHE A 120 6.96 -21.20 1.10
N SER A 121 8.15 -20.90 0.53
CA SER A 121 8.64 -19.55 0.22
C SER A 121 8.63 -18.61 1.43
N VAL A 122 9.01 -19.12 2.62
CA VAL A 122 9.06 -18.34 3.87
C VAL A 122 10.47 -18.13 4.39
N SER A 123 11.49 -18.35 3.54
CA SER A 123 12.88 -18.01 3.85
C SER A 123 13.12 -16.50 3.68
N GLU A 124 14.28 -16.01 4.15
CA GLU A 124 14.67 -14.61 3.93
C GLU A 124 14.84 -14.27 2.44
N ASN A 125 15.21 -15.24 1.62
CA ASN A 125 15.48 -15.03 0.20
C ASN A 125 14.26 -15.23 -0.70
N SER A 126 13.25 -15.97 -0.23
CA SER A 126 12.08 -16.33 -1.05
C SER A 126 10.77 -15.72 -0.55
N GLY A 127 10.71 -15.35 0.72
CA GLY A 127 9.50 -14.78 1.34
C GLY A 127 9.43 -13.26 1.25
N ILE A 128 8.22 -12.74 1.11
CA ILE A 128 7.99 -11.30 1.28
C ILE A 128 8.17 -10.98 2.76
N THR A 129 9.20 -10.21 3.05
CA THR A 129 9.55 -9.85 4.43
C THR A 129 8.82 -8.58 4.84
N VAL A 130 8.14 -8.63 5.98
CA VAL A 130 7.49 -7.47 6.58
C VAL A 130 8.02 -7.27 8.00
N LEU A 131 8.49 -6.05 8.29
CA LEU A 131 8.90 -5.62 9.62
C LEU A 131 7.88 -4.63 10.18
N PHE A 132 7.46 -4.85 11.41
CA PHE A 132 6.65 -3.91 12.18
C PHE A 132 7.51 -3.32 13.30
N LEU A 133 7.76 -2.02 13.23
CA LEU A 133 8.62 -1.31 14.16
C LEU A 133 7.84 -0.19 14.87
N GLY A 134 8.21 0.05 16.11
CA GLY A 134 7.75 1.18 16.89
C GLY A 134 8.80 2.28 16.94
N ASN A 135 8.58 3.24 17.85
CA ASN A 135 9.51 4.35 18.06
C ASN A 135 10.93 3.84 18.32
N ASN A 136 11.91 4.62 17.85
CA ASN A 136 13.34 4.31 17.95
C ASN A 136 13.73 2.97 17.30
N ASN A 137 13.04 2.59 16.22
CA ASN A 137 13.25 1.35 15.47
C ASN A 137 13.12 0.08 16.32
N LYS A 138 12.30 0.11 17.39
CA LYS A 138 12.01 -1.06 18.20
C LYS A 138 11.25 -2.09 17.38
N LEU A 139 11.89 -3.21 17.07
CA LEU A 139 11.26 -4.31 16.33
C LEU A 139 10.23 -5.04 17.20
N TYR A 140 8.98 -5.06 16.75
CA TYR A 140 7.90 -5.85 17.35
C TYR A 140 7.72 -7.21 16.69
N THR A 141 7.77 -7.22 15.36
CA THR A 141 7.60 -8.45 14.59
C THR A 141 8.32 -8.34 13.24
N LYS A 142 9.05 -9.39 12.87
CA LYS A 142 9.53 -9.66 11.52
C LYS A 142 8.86 -10.93 11.04
N VAL A 143 8.17 -10.87 9.92
CA VAL A 143 7.43 -11.99 9.35
C VAL A 143 7.77 -12.17 7.88
N HIS A 144 7.89 -13.43 7.46
CA HIS A 144 8.09 -13.83 6.06
C HIS A 144 6.79 -14.45 5.56
N PHE A 145 6.14 -13.79 4.62
CA PHE A 145 4.97 -14.32 3.92
C PHE A 145 5.42 -15.07 2.68
N GLY A 146 4.95 -16.29 2.55
CA GLY A 146 5.25 -17.17 1.44
C GLY A 146 4.20 -17.12 0.34
N HIS A 147 4.16 -18.19 -0.46
CA HIS A 147 3.15 -18.31 -1.49
C HIS A 147 1.77 -18.67 -0.89
N SER A 148 0.73 -18.44 -1.68
CA SER A 148 -0.62 -18.89 -1.37
C SER A 148 -0.81 -20.34 -1.78
N ASP A 149 -1.82 -21.01 -1.22
CA ASP A 149 -2.30 -22.29 -1.73
C ASP A 149 -2.84 -22.17 -3.17
N SER A 150 -3.09 -23.30 -3.83
CA SER A 150 -3.55 -23.33 -5.23
C SER A 150 -4.89 -22.61 -5.47
N LEU A 151 -5.72 -22.50 -4.44
CA LEU A 151 -7.00 -21.79 -4.49
C LEU A 151 -6.89 -20.33 -4.03
N LYS A 152 -5.70 -19.90 -3.60
CA LYS A 152 -5.42 -18.57 -3.02
C LYS A 152 -6.25 -18.22 -1.78
N ASN A 153 -6.83 -19.21 -1.12
CA ASN A 153 -7.62 -19.01 0.09
C ASN A 153 -6.76 -18.97 1.35
N ARG A 154 -5.55 -19.52 1.28
CA ARG A 154 -4.60 -19.59 2.39
C ARG A 154 -3.23 -19.10 1.97
N ILE A 155 -2.49 -18.57 2.92
CA ILE A 155 -1.12 -18.10 2.74
C ILE A 155 -0.22 -18.72 3.81
N TYR A 156 1.00 -19.09 3.42
CA TYR A 156 2.02 -19.52 4.34
C TYR A 156 2.77 -18.33 4.91
N PHE A 157 3.15 -18.43 6.18
CA PHE A 157 3.99 -17.42 6.80
C PHE A 157 4.81 -18.00 7.96
N ARG A 158 5.88 -17.31 8.30
CA ARG A 158 6.77 -17.61 9.42
C ARG A 158 7.18 -16.31 10.11
N SER A 159 7.04 -16.27 11.44
CA SER A 159 7.68 -15.22 12.24
C SER A 159 9.17 -15.53 12.41
N GLU A 160 10.03 -14.51 12.32
CA GLU A 160 11.49 -14.68 12.55
C GLU A 160 11.80 -15.27 13.93
N ALA A 161 11.02 -14.92 14.96
CA ALA A 161 11.18 -15.46 16.31
C ALA A 161 10.81 -16.94 16.43
N SER A 162 10.26 -17.58 15.38
CA SER A 162 9.77 -18.95 15.40
C SER A 162 10.34 -19.77 14.25
N LYS A 163 10.63 -21.05 14.53
CA LYS A 163 10.97 -22.03 13.47
C LYS A 163 9.72 -22.60 12.81
N ILE A 164 8.53 -22.30 13.31
CA ILE A 164 7.28 -22.89 12.83
C ILE A 164 6.76 -22.10 11.65
N THR A 165 6.46 -22.80 10.57
CA THR A 165 5.69 -22.30 9.43
C THR A 165 4.22 -22.58 9.69
N TYR A 166 3.41 -21.55 9.51
CA TYR A 166 1.96 -21.60 9.63
C TYR A 166 1.30 -21.33 8.28
N GLU A 167 0.07 -21.78 8.15
CA GLU A 167 -0.87 -21.29 7.16
C GLU A 167 -2.06 -20.61 7.86
N CYS A 168 -2.61 -19.59 7.24
CA CYS A 168 -3.85 -18.93 7.66
C CYS A 168 -4.67 -18.49 6.45
N GLU A 169 -5.85 -17.91 6.70
CA GLU A 169 -6.66 -17.28 5.67
C GLU A 169 -5.87 -16.17 4.94
N ASN A 170 -5.96 -16.15 3.62
CA ASN A 170 -5.22 -15.20 2.77
C ASN A 170 -6.05 -13.94 2.53
N ASP A 171 -6.09 -13.06 3.50
CA ASP A 171 -6.62 -11.70 3.40
C ASP A 171 -5.53 -10.61 3.37
N PHE A 172 -4.27 -11.03 3.13
CA PHE A 172 -3.08 -10.17 3.11
C PHE A 172 -2.53 -9.90 1.72
N GLN A 173 -2.88 -10.68 0.71
CA GLN A 173 -2.22 -10.67 -0.61
C GLN A 173 -2.08 -9.26 -1.20
N GLN A 174 -3.09 -8.45 -1.04
CA GLN A 174 -3.11 -7.07 -1.55
C GLN A 174 -2.09 -6.14 -0.88
N TYR A 175 -1.68 -6.45 0.37
CA TYR A 175 -0.71 -5.65 1.12
C TYR A 175 0.74 -6.11 0.89
N LEU A 176 0.95 -7.24 0.25
CA LEU A 176 2.28 -7.82 0.05
C LEU A 176 2.88 -7.36 -1.27
N THR A 177 3.02 -6.04 -1.41
CA THR A 177 3.54 -5.39 -2.61
C THR A 177 4.38 -4.16 -2.27
N ALA A 178 5.40 -3.87 -3.09
CA ALA A 178 6.19 -2.65 -3.03
C ALA A 178 5.76 -1.61 -4.09
N GLU A 179 4.56 -1.75 -4.63
CA GLU A 179 4.00 -0.83 -5.63
C GLU A 179 3.59 0.50 -4.99
N THR A 180 4.27 1.59 -5.33
CA THR A 180 4.01 2.93 -4.77
C THR A 180 2.56 3.37 -4.96
N ASN A 181 1.99 3.12 -6.14
CA ASN A 181 0.62 3.54 -6.46
C ASN A 181 -0.45 2.86 -5.62
N TYR A 182 -0.21 1.62 -5.17
CA TYR A 182 -1.15 0.93 -4.29
C TYR A 182 -1.21 1.60 -2.90
N TRP A 183 -0.06 2.05 -2.41
CA TRP A 183 0.09 2.57 -1.06
C TRP A 183 -0.08 4.08 -0.94
N SER A 184 -0.06 4.81 -2.05
CA SER A 184 -0.10 6.27 -2.03
C SER A 184 -1.50 6.81 -1.75
N GLU A 185 -1.56 7.97 -1.08
CA GLU A 185 -2.79 8.76 -1.00
C GLU A 185 -3.13 9.29 -2.40
N GLY A 186 -4.26 8.84 -2.92
CA GLY A 186 -4.63 9.16 -4.30
C GLY A 186 -5.15 10.56 -4.54
N LYS A 187 -5.55 11.31 -3.49
CA LYS A 187 -6.04 12.69 -3.63
C LYS A 187 -4.89 13.65 -3.92
N ILE A 188 -5.16 14.67 -4.73
CA ILE A 188 -4.16 15.69 -5.08
C ILE A 188 -3.75 16.54 -3.88
N ILE A 189 -4.71 16.92 -3.02
CA ILE A 189 -4.50 17.77 -1.83
C ILE A 189 -5.24 17.22 -0.60
N PRO A 190 -4.85 16.03 -0.09
CA PRO A 190 -5.53 15.38 1.04
C PRO A 190 -5.36 16.14 2.36
N GLU A 191 -4.34 16.98 2.47
CA GLU A 191 -3.99 17.74 3.67
C GLU A 191 -4.97 18.89 3.96
N ILE A 192 -5.67 19.37 2.93
CA ILE A 192 -6.63 20.48 3.02
C ILE A 192 -8.04 19.91 3.22
N LYS A 193 -8.65 20.18 4.35
CA LYS A 193 -10.00 19.68 4.66
C LYS A 193 -11.08 20.75 4.45
N ASN A 194 -10.82 21.98 4.90
CA ASN A 194 -11.76 23.09 4.86
C ASN A 194 -11.10 24.29 4.17
N PRO A 195 -11.03 24.30 2.83
CA PRO A 195 -10.41 25.39 2.10
C PRO A 195 -11.17 26.70 2.34
N VAL A 196 -10.43 27.80 2.47
CA VAL A 196 -10.95 29.16 2.59
C VAL A 196 -10.49 30.06 1.45
N GLN A 197 -9.37 29.70 0.79
CA GLN A 197 -8.84 30.43 -0.34
C GLN A 197 -8.22 29.47 -1.37
N ILE A 198 -8.48 29.73 -2.64
CA ILE A 198 -7.90 29.04 -3.80
C ILE A 198 -7.31 30.10 -4.70
N SER A 199 -6.04 29.97 -5.08
CA SER A 199 -5.41 30.81 -6.11
C SER A 199 -4.80 29.96 -7.19
N PHE A 200 -4.95 30.39 -8.43
CA PHE A 200 -4.40 29.71 -9.59
C PHE A 200 -3.68 30.71 -10.51
N LYS A 201 -2.49 30.38 -10.93
CA LYS A 201 -1.65 31.19 -11.79
C LYS A 201 -1.14 30.37 -12.98
N ILE A 202 -1.43 30.82 -14.18
CA ILE A 202 -0.88 30.24 -15.42
C ILE A 202 0.36 31.04 -15.81
N ASN A 203 1.43 30.35 -16.23
CA ASN A 203 2.65 30.97 -16.72
C ASN A 203 2.46 31.45 -18.18
N GLU A 204 3.09 32.59 -18.51
CA GLU A 204 3.02 33.13 -19.87
C GLU A 204 3.67 32.19 -20.90
N GLY A 205 2.98 31.97 -22.00
CA GLY A 205 3.58 31.43 -23.22
C GLY A 205 3.46 29.94 -23.48
N LEU A 206 3.09 29.11 -22.50
CA LEU A 206 3.06 27.64 -22.68
C LEU A 206 1.69 27.07 -23.08
N VAL A 207 0.60 27.78 -22.90
CA VAL A 207 -0.76 27.28 -23.14
C VAL A 207 -1.54 28.11 -24.16
N GLY A 208 -0.89 29.06 -24.82
CA GLY A 208 -1.55 29.96 -25.84
C GLY A 208 -2.61 30.89 -25.24
N GLN A 209 -2.68 31.00 -23.93
CA GLN A 209 -3.54 31.93 -23.21
C GLN A 209 -2.71 33.03 -22.52
N PRO A 210 -3.25 34.24 -22.38
CA PRO A 210 -2.58 35.29 -21.61
C PRO A 210 -2.44 34.87 -20.16
N PRO A 211 -1.42 35.39 -19.45
CA PRO A 211 -1.22 35.07 -18.02
C PRO A 211 -2.48 35.45 -17.26
N LYS A 212 -3.03 34.48 -16.56
CA LYS A 212 -4.23 34.66 -15.77
C LYS A 212 -3.96 34.23 -14.36
N ALA A 213 -4.09 35.16 -13.43
CA ALA A 213 -4.13 34.86 -12.01
C ALA A 213 -5.57 35.04 -11.54
N THR A 214 -6.10 34.06 -10.85
CA THR A 214 -7.44 34.09 -10.27
C THR A 214 -7.34 33.67 -8.82
N THR A 215 -8.02 34.43 -7.93
CA THR A 215 -8.17 34.08 -6.53
C THR A 215 -9.66 33.98 -6.23
N LEU A 216 -10.05 32.89 -5.58
CA LEU A 216 -11.39 32.63 -5.08
C LEU A 216 -11.32 32.54 -3.56
N ASP A 217 -12.25 33.10 -2.86
CA ASP A 217 -12.39 33.02 -1.41
C ASP A 217 -13.78 32.49 -1.01
N GLU A 218 -13.96 32.22 0.26
CA GLU A 218 -15.19 31.64 0.81
C GLU A 218 -16.44 32.54 0.62
N ASN A 219 -16.26 33.81 0.27
CA ASN A 219 -17.36 34.74 0.00
C ASN A 219 -17.90 34.62 -1.44
N SER A 220 -17.20 33.95 -2.32
CA SER A 220 -17.66 33.69 -3.68
C SER A 220 -18.79 32.66 -3.68
N SER A 221 -19.87 32.92 -4.40
CA SER A 221 -21.05 32.04 -4.48
C SER A 221 -20.74 30.65 -4.99
N SER A 222 -19.74 30.50 -5.84
CA SER A 222 -19.31 29.25 -6.45
C SER A 222 -18.18 28.52 -5.66
N PHE A 223 -17.64 29.14 -4.60
CA PHE A 223 -16.45 28.64 -3.90
C PHE A 223 -16.63 27.22 -3.39
N SER A 224 -17.72 26.91 -2.68
CA SER A 224 -17.97 25.59 -2.11
C SER A 224 -18.00 24.48 -3.20
N THR A 225 -18.64 24.74 -4.33
CA THR A 225 -18.71 23.78 -5.45
C THR A 225 -17.34 23.58 -6.08
N LYS A 226 -16.61 24.68 -6.31
CA LYS A 226 -15.27 24.64 -6.93
C LYS A 226 -14.25 23.94 -6.02
N SER A 227 -14.25 24.27 -4.74
CA SER A 227 -13.35 23.65 -3.75
C SER A 227 -13.62 22.15 -3.59
N ASN A 228 -14.88 21.73 -3.49
CA ASN A 228 -15.25 20.31 -3.42
C ASN A 228 -14.81 19.54 -4.67
N THR A 229 -14.93 20.16 -5.86
CA THR A 229 -14.45 19.57 -7.10
C THR A 229 -12.94 19.33 -7.03
N LEU A 230 -12.15 20.34 -6.64
CA LEU A 230 -10.70 20.23 -6.52
C LEU A 230 -10.27 19.17 -5.49
N LEU A 231 -10.91 19.14 -4.32
CA LEU A 231 -10.64 18.16 -3.26
C LEU A 231 -10.96 16.70 -3.66
N SER A 232 -11.81 16.51 -4.66
CA SER A 232 -12.18 15.19 -5.18
C SER A 232 -11.22 14.64 -6.23
N LEU A 233 -10.36 15.50 -6.79
CA LEU A 233 -9.44 15.09 -7.87
C LEU A 233 -8.37 14.14 -7.36
N ARG A 234 -7.95 13.23 -8.25
CA ARG A 234 -6.95 12.21 -7.96
C ARG A 234 -5.81 12.28 -8.98
N HIS A 235 -4.62 11.90 -8.51
CA HIS A 235 -3.47 11.66 -9.38
C HIS A 235 -3.45 10.19 -9.86
N GLY A 236 -2.61 9.93 -10.86
CA GLY A 236 -2.28 8.61 -11.37
C GLY A 236 -1.03 8.05 -10.72
N LYS A 237 0.00 7.84 -11.54
CA LYS A 237 1.27 7.28 -11.08
C LYS A 237 2.13 8.30 -10.33
N ILE A 238 3.00 7.77 -9.46
CA ILE A 238 4.03 8.52 -8.77
C ILE A 238 5.38 8.19 -9.40
N TRP A 239 6.16 9.23 -9.67
CA TRP A 239 7.47 9.17 -10.29
C TRP A 239 8.50 9.87 -9.41
N PRO A 240 9.81 9.61 -9.56
CA PRO A 240 10.83 10.42 -8.91
C PRO A 240 10.71 11.89 -9.34
N GLU A 241 11.07 12.80 -8.44
CA GLU A 241 10.98 14.25 -8.68
C GLU A 241 11.81 14.70 -9.90
N THR A 242 12.90 13.99 -10.20
CA THR A 242 13.77 14.24 -11.34
C THR A 242 13.12 13.98 -12.72
N THR A 243 11.94 13.35 -12.72
CA THR A 243 11.14 13.17 -13.95
C THR A 243 10.73 14.50 -14.57
N ILE A 244 10.59 15.56 -13.76
CA ILE A 244 10.15 16.89 -14.18
C ILE A 244 11.31 17.90 -14.20
N ASN A 245 11.28 18.80 -15.18
CA ASN A 245 12.23 19.90 -15.28
C ASN A 245 11.53 21.25 -15.03
N SER A 246 12.21 22.20 -14.41
CA SER A 246 11.69 23.55 -14.20
C SER A 246 11.32 24.26 -15.51
N ALA A 247 11.93 23.91 -16.63
CA ALA A 247 11.61 24.44 -17.96
C ALA A 247 10.19 24.02 -18.44
N ASP A 248 9.66 22.90 -17.94
CA ASP A 248 8.36 22.36 -18.32
C ASP A 248 7.20 22.91 -17.45
N TYR A 249 7.50 23.84 -16.54
CA TYR A 249 6.54 24.46 -15.65
C TYR A 249 5.48 25.27 -16.40
N ILE A 250 4.21 25.03 -16.10
CA ILE A 250 3.07 25.65 -16.79
C ILE A 250 2.14 26.47 -15.89
N SER A 251 1.94 26.06 -14.64
CA SER A 251 1.00 26.75 -13.74
C SER A 251 1.19 26.36 -12.29
N THR A 252 0.61 27.17 -11.38
CA THR A 252 0.55 26.86 -9.94
C THR A 252 -0.88 26.96 -9.44
N LEU A 253 -1.31 25.97 -8.66
CA LEU A 253 -2.50 25.98 -7.83
C LEU A 253 -2.06 26.08 -6.36
N SER A 254 -2.66 27.02 -5.63
CA SER A 254 -2.47 27.12 -4.18
C SER A 254 -3.82 27.06 -3.49
N VAL A 255 -3.94 26.24 -2.44
CA VAL A 255 -5.18 26.08 -1.68
C VAL A 255 -4.84 26.23 -0.20
N GLN A 256 -5.49 27.18 0.46
CA GLN A 256 -5.30 27.45 1.89
C GLN A 256 -6.56 27.04 2.67
N ASP A 257 -6.35 26.43 3.82
CA ASP A 257 -7.45 26.13 4.76
C ASP A 257 -7.60 27.17 5.86
N GLY A 258 -8.68 27.06 6.65
CA GLY A 258 -9.00 27.99 7.74
C GLY A 258 -7.99 28.00 8.88
N SER A 259 -7.08 27.01 8.99
CA SER A 259 -5.97 26.99 9.95
C SER A 259 -4.76 27.79 9.47
N GLY A 260 -4.73 28.16 8.19
CA GLY A 260 -3.59 28.82 7.54
C GLY A 260 -2.60 27.86 6.88
N ARG A 261 -2.92 26.55 6.85
CA ARG A 261 -2.14 25.57 6.08
C ARG A 261 -2.29 25.83 4.60
N LEU A 262 -1.19 25.80 3.85
CA LEU A 262 -1.16 26.08 2.43
C LEU A 262 -0.58 24.91 1.63
N ALA A 263 -1.39 24.33 0.77
CA ALA A 263 -0.93 23.37 -0.25
C ALA A 263 -0.66 24.12 -1.56
N LYS A 264 0.53 23.96 -2.11
CA LYS A 264 0.97 24.50 -3.39
C LYS A 264 1.30 23.36 -4.34
N LEU A 265 0.69 23.37 -5.52
CA LEU A 265 0.94 22.43 -6.59
C LEU A 265 1.50 23.19 -7.80
N ASP A 266 2.73 22.88 -8.16
CA ASP A 266 3.37 23.39 -9.38
C ASP A 266 3.18 22.33 -10.47
N PHE A 267 2.52 22.71 -11.58
CA PHE A 267 2.21 21.83 -12.69
C PHE A 267 3.24 21.94 -13.81
N PHE A 268 3.51 20.81 -14.45
CA PHE A 268 4.47 20.64 -15.53
C PHE A 268 3.83 19.90 -16.70
N LYS A 269 4.20 20.27 -17.93
CA LYS A 269 3.78 19.60 -19.15
C LYS A 269 5.01 19.10 -19.88
N ILE A 270 5.13 17.79 -20.03
CA ILE A 270 6.23 17.16 -20.74
C ILE A 270 5.72 16.71 -22.11
N GLN A 271 6.40 17.17 -23.17
CA GLN A 271 6.11 16.77 -24.54
C GLN A 271 7.16 15.74 -24.99
N LYS A 272 6.72 14.56 -25.41
CA LYS A 272 7.58 13.53 -26.00
C LYS A 272 7.03 13.12 -27.36
N GLY A 273 7.49 13.77 -28.45
CA GLY A 273 6.90 13.62 -29.78
C GLY A 273 5.47 14.13 -29.79
N ASP A 274 4.53 13.29 -30.16
CA ASP A 274 3.09 13.62 -30.19
C ASP A 274 2.38 13.39 -28.86
N ASP A 275 3.05 12.73 -27.89
CA ASP A 275 2.48 12.43 -26.59
C ASP A 275 2.71 13.57 -25.59
N GLU A 276 1.66 13.93 -24.86
CA GLU A 276 1.67 14.93 -23.81
C GLU A 276 1.39 14.26 -22.46
N SER A 277 2.25 14.55 -21.46
CA SER A 277 2.08 14.08 -20.08
C SER A 277 2.06 15.26 -19.13
N TYR A 278 1.17 15.21 -18.16
CA TYR A 278 1.02 16.25 -17.15
C TYR A 278 1.43 15.71 -15.81
N PHE A 279 2.20 16.52 -15.07
CA PHE A 279 2.69 16.20 -13.75
C PHE A 279 2.46 17.37 -12.80
N TYR A 280 2.45 17.11 -11.50
CA TYR A 280 2.61 18.16 -10.52
C TYR A 280 3.62 17.75 -9.43
N ARG A 281 4.21 18.76 -8.81
CA ARG A 281 4.97 18.65 -7.57
C ARG A 281 4.20 19.39 -6.49
N LYS A 282 4.12 18.77 -5.31
CA LYS A 282 3.39 19.32 -4.17
C LYS A 282 4.35 19.85 -3.10
N SER A 283 4.02 20.97 -2.51
CA SER A 283 4.64 21.47 -1.29
C SER A 283 3.57 21.94 -0.32
N ILE A 284 3.78 21.63 0.97
CA ILE A 284 2.86 21.98 2.04
C ILE A 284 3.57 22.95 2.99
N GLN A 285 2.94 24.08 3.27
CA GLN A 285 3.34 24.98 4.34
C GLN A 285 2.39 24.74 5.52
N PRO A 286 2.93 24.42 6.72
CA PRO A 286 2.11 24.17 7.90
C PRO A 286 1.42 25.45 8.35
N SER A 287 0.33 25.27 9.08
CA SER A 287 -0.30 26.37 9.81
C SER A 287 0.59 26.81 10.99
N PRO A 288 0.39 28.05 11.51
CA PRO A 288 1.06 28.47 12.73
C PRO A 288 0.77 27.57 13.94
N VAL A 289 -0.43 26.96 13.99
CA VAL A 289 -0.84 26.03 15.05
C VAL A 289 -0.08 24.71 14.93
N ASP A 290 0.01 24.14 13.73
CA ASP A 290 0.77 22.91 13.47
C ASP A 290 2.23 23.05 13.90
N SER A 291 2.82 24.24 13.69
CA SER A 291 4.21 24.53 14.04
C SER A 291 4.45 24.59 15.56
N GLN A 292 3.44 24.96 16.34
CA GLN A 292 3.54 25.03 17.81
C GLN A 292 3.37 23.66 18.47
N GLU A 293 2.51 22.82 17.89
CA GLU A 293 2.19 21.51 18.49
C GLU A 293 3.12 20.38 18.01
N ASN A 294 4.09 20.64 17.11
CA ASN A 294 4.88 19.61 16.42
C ASN A 294 4.04 18.51 15.78
N THR A 295 2.74 18.75 15.55
CA THR A 295 1.80 17.77 15.01
C THR A 295 1.97 17.57 13.51
N PHE A 296 2.58 18.57 12.85
CA PHE A 296 2.90 18.54 11.43
C PHE A 296 4.42 18.55 11.27
N ALA A 297 5.05 17.41 11.33
CA ALA A 297 6.45 17.33 10.95
C ALA A 297 6.56 17.69 9.46
N PHE A 298 7.35 18.71 9.14
CA PHE A 298 7.69 19.09 7.78
C PHE A 298 8.27 17.87 7.05
N TYR A 299 7.54 17.30 6.14
CA TYR A 299 8.15 16.41 5.18
C TYR A 299 8.25 17.10 3.82
N SER A 300 9.40 16.98 3.21
CA SER A 300 9.58 17.38 1.83
C SER A 300 9.25 16.18 0.96
N GLU A 301 8.14 16.24 0.22
CA GLU A 301 7.87 15.24 -0.81
C GLU A 301 8.97 15.30 -1.87
N LYS A 302 9.43 14.14 -2.30
CA LYS A 302 10.34 13.94 -3.42
C LYS A 302 9.67 13.07 -4.45
N ALA A 303 8.62 13.63 -5.05
CA ALA A 303 7.77 12.93 -5.98
C ALA A 303 7.22 13.87 -7.05
N ALA A 304 7.09 13.36 -8.25
CA ALA A 304 6.30 13.94 -9.32
C ALA A 304 5.05 13.08 -9.50
N TYR A 305 3.89 13.70 -9.46
CA TYR A 305 2.60 13.02 -9.57
C TYR A 305 2.05 13.20 -10.98
N GLU A 306 1.84 12.12 -11.68
CA GLU A 306 1.21 12.13 -12.99
C GLU A 306 -0.30 12.35 -12.88
N ILE A 307 -0.84 13.23 -13.72
CA ILE A 307 -2.28 13.43 -13.86
C ILE A 307 -2.67 13.32 -15.33
N SER A 308 -3.92 12.96 -15.58
CA SER A 308 -4.44 12.98 -16.96
C SER A 308 -4.61 14.40 -17.46
N ALA A 309 -4.54 14.59 -18.78
CA ALA A 309 -4.87 15.88 -19.42
C ALA A 309 -6.27 16.35 -19.01
N TRP A 310 -7.23 15.43 -18.92
CA TRP A 310 -8.59 15.73 -18.46
C TRP A 310 -8.59 16.28 -17.01
N THR A 311 -7.79 15.71 -16.11
CA THR A 311 -7.70 16.20 -14.72
C THR A 311 -7.14 17.62 -14.68
N TYR A 312 -6.09 17.90 -15.46
CA TYR A 312 -5.52 19.23 -15.55
C TYR A 312 -6.50 20.25 -16.15
N GLU A 313 -7.16 19.91 -17.25
CA GLU A 313 -8.21 20.75 -17.86
C GLU A 313 -9.37 20.98 -16.88
N LYS A 314 -9.77 19.98 -16.11
CA LYS A 314 -10.82 20.10 -15.10
C LYS A 314 -10.45 21.11 -14.00
N ILE A 315 -9.17 21.14 -13.58
CA ILE A 315 -8.67 22.15 -12.64
C ILE A 315 -8.84 23.56 -13.26
N ILE A 316 -8.37 23.76 -14.49
CA ILE A 316 -8.46 25.03 -15.18
C ILE A 316 -9.92 25.47 -15.32
N GLN A 317 -10.77 24.61 -15.84
CA GLN A 317 -12.20 24.92 -16.04
C GLN A 317 -12.90 25.23 -14.72
N THR A 318 -12.62 24.45 -13.66
CA THR A 318 -13.23 24.67 -12.33
C THR A 318 -12.90 26.06 -11.80
N ILE A 319 -11.66 26.50 -11.94
CA ILE A 319 -11.23 27.77 -11.34
C ILE A 319 -11.58 28.96 -12.23
N LEU A 320 -11.37 28.85 -13.54
CA LEU A 320 -11.51 29.95 -14.50
C LEU A 320 -12.93 30.12 -15.06
N SER A 321 -13.85 29.15 -14.85
CA SER A 321 -15.25 29.36 -15.27
C SER A 321 -15.83 30.60 -14.59
N ALA A 322 -16.49 31.44 -15.38
CA ALA A 322 -17.25 32.56 -14.86
C ALA A 322 -18.32 32.05 -13.88
N GLU A 323 -18.64 32.88 -12.90
CA GLU A 323 -19.77 32.65 -11.98
C GLU A 323 -21.12 32.62 -12.70
#